data_f553d2497be7d04fa47b40c41af2d674
#
_entry.id   f553d2497be7d04fa47b40c41af2d674
#
_cell.length_a   1.000
_cell.length_b   1.000
_cell.length_c   1.000
_cell.angle_alpha   90.00
_cell.angle_beta   90.00
_cell.angle_gamma   90.00
#
_symmetry.space_group_name_H-M   'P 1'
#
loop_
_entity.id
_entity.type
_entity.pdbx_description
1 polymer ?
#
loop_
_entity_poly.entity_id
_entity_poly.type
_entity_poly.pdbx_seq_one_letter_code
_entity_poly.pdbx_strand_id
1 'polypeptide(L)'
;MYLRQALALMREDKLYSAMYVAGTALAIAFVMLIAEVYYVKVADITPEVNRSKTYYLPFMGKNSNEGTVECISQEVFRDLFQKMQTPENVTGVVNIWASAQPYMKLADGIHDCAVKVRMTEPGFFDFYRYRFIEGSPFTQDDFDSRRRVCVVTEEVSRKLKGSESLILDNRPYRICGVVETPSALTERASTDIIVPWTAEGLFARYHVRYEDMAVDVFFAVKASRRKAFMQELREVEARYNAMHPSDSVDIFSELKSHYATVWRNLNFLFDVYDGSIWWYVAAAILLLLFVPALNLSSMVASRMERRLPEMAVRKAFGAKRRTLLAQIIMENLALTLIGGLAGLCIAWMALYGWRDWVFYAFSDDSTLMGAVPVLKGEMLFGPAVFAIALLVCCVLNVMAATMPAWFSLRKPIVESMMIKK
;
A
#
# COMPACT_ATOMS: atom_id res chain seq x y z
N MET A 1 34.06 -1.46 21.97
CA MET A 1 34.82 -2.69 22.23
C MET A 1 34.18 -3.88 21.54
N TYR A 2 32.92 -4.21 21.75
CA TYR A 2 32.22 -5.37 21.17
C TYR A 2 32.13 -5.37 19.63
N LEU A 3 31.94 -4.21 19.00
CA LEU A 3 31.84 -4.12 17.51
C LEU A 3 33.17 -4.49 16.83
N ARG A 4 34.31 -4.06 17.40
CA ARG A 4 35.65 -4.45 16.88
C ARG A 4 35.89 -5.95 17.05
N GLN A 5 35.42 -6.54 18.16
CA GLN A 5 35.46 -7.98 18.37
C GLN A 5 34.59 -8.76 17.39
N ALA A 6 33.35 -8.27 17.13
CA ALA A 6 32.47 -8.87 16.12
C ALA A 6 33.11 -8.87 14.73
N LEU A 7 33.71 -7.75 14.31
CA LEU A 7 34.42 -7.64 13.02
C LEU A 7 35.68 -8.54 12.96
N ALA A 8 36.43 -8.68 14.06
CA ALA A 8 37.58 -9.60 14.12
C ALA A 8 37.12 -11.06 13.94
N LEU A 9 36.04 -11.44 14.61
CA LEU A 9 35.44 -12.77 14.53
C LEU A 9 34.85 -13.10 13.16
N MET A 10 34.32 -12.09 12.45
CA MET A 10 33.89 -12.26 11.05
C MET A 10 35.06 -12.64 10.13
N ARG A 11 36.28 -12.18 10.47
CA ARG A 11 37.50 -12.51 9.70
C ARG A 11 38.06 -13.90 10.02
N GLU A 12 37.82 -14.38 11.22
CA GLU A 12 38.25 -15.73 11.66
C GLU A 12 37.36 -16.82 11.04
N ASP A 13 36.02 -16.65 11.08
CA ASP A 13 35.03 -17.59 10.58
C ASP A 13 34.24 -16.98 9.42
N LYS A 14 34.90 -16.80 8.28
CA LYS A 14 34.33 -16.13 7.09
C LYS A 14 33.07 -16.82 6.57
N LEU A 15 33.12 -18.17 6.47
CA LEU A 15 31.99 -18.94 5.95
C LEU A 15 30.74 -18.81 6.83
N TYR A 16 30.92 -18.98 8.16
CA TYR A 16 29.85 -18.79 9.12
C TYR A 16 29.24 -17.40 9.05
N SER A 17 30.08 -16.35 9.08
CA SER A 17 29.63 -14.97 9.04
C SER A 17 28.89 -14.63 7.73
N ALA A 18 29.40 -15.14 6.60
CA ALA A 18 28.76 -14.97 5.29
C ALA A 18 27.37 -15.64 5.24
N MET A 19 27.27 -16.89 5.70
CA MET A 19 25.99 -17.61 5.76
C MET A 19 24.98 -16.93 6.70
N TYR A 20 25.47 -16.46 7.87
CA TYR A 20 24.64 -15.74 8.82
C TYR A 20 24.09 -14.43 8.22
N VAL A 21 24.96 -13.61 7.63
CA VAL A 21 24.60 -12.34 7.00
C VAL A 21 23.67 -12.60 5.81
N ALA A 22 23.96 -13.56 4.95
CA ALA A 22 23.12 -13.90 3.80
C ALA A 22 21.73 -14.38 4.20
N GLY A 23 21.63 -15.29 5.19
CA GLY A 23 20.34 -15.77 5.68
C GLY A 23 19.50 -14.66 6.32
N THR A 24 20.13 -13.81 7.13
CA THR A 24 19.47 -12.64 7.72
C THR A 24 19.07 -11.62 6.67
N ALA A 25 19.94 -11.34 5.70
CA ALA A 25 19.66 -10.40 4.62
C ALA A 25 18.47 -10.87 3.76
N LEU A 26 18.43 -12.14 3.40
CA LEU A 26 17.34 -12.70 2.62
C LEU A 26 16.00 -12.65 3.37
N ALA A 27 16.01 -13.03 4.65
CA ALA A 27 14.82 -12.96 5.50
C ALA A 27 14.26 -11.53 5.61
N ILE A 28 15.13 -10.56 5.86
CA ILE A 28 14.73 -9.15 5.95
C ILE A 28 14.27 -8.64 4.59
N ALA A 29 14.93 -9.01 3.51
CA ALA A 29 14.53 -8.60 2.16
C ALA A 29 13.12 -9.07 1.81
N PHE A 30 12.77 -10.32 2.12
CA PHE A 30 11.40 -10.83 1.89
C PHE A 30 10.36 -10.13 2.75
N VAL A 31 10.65 -9.92 4.04
CA VAL A 31 9.72 -9.20 4.92
C VAL A 31 9.53 -7.77 4.46
N MET A 32 10.61 -7.11 4.04
CA MET A 32 10.55 -5.75 3.51
C MET A 32 9.74 -5.67 2.22
N LEU A 33 9.91 -6.62 1.29
CA LEU A 33 9.11 -6.66 0.06
C LEU A 33 7.61 -6.72 0.35
N ILE A 34 7.20 -7.66 1.22
CA ILE A 34 5.79 -7.82 1.59
C ILE A 34 5.28 -6.57 2.31
N ALA A 35 6.05 -6.05 3.26
CA ALA A 35 5.67 -4.89 4.06
C ALA A 35 5.60 -3.61 3.22
N GLU A 36 6.49 -3.44 2.24
CA GLU A 36 6.51 -2.27 1.37
C GLU A 36 5.34 -2.29 0.38
N VAL A 37 5.05 -3.44 -0.23
CA VAL A 37 3.85 -3.60 -1.07
C VAL A 37 2.58 -3.28 -0.28
N TYR A 38 2.48 -3.78 0.95
CA TYR A 38 1.36 -3.46 1.83
C TYR A 38 1.34 -1.97 2.19
N TYR A 39 2.49 -1.38 2.54
CA TYR A 39 2.61 0.03 2.88
C TYR A 39 2.12 0.93 1.74
N VAL A 40 2.56 0.66 0.50
CA VAL A 40 2.14 1.41 -0.69
C VAL A 40 0.63 1.34 -0.92
N LYS A 41 0.00 0.22 -0.58
CA LYS A 41 -1.46 0.03 -0.71
C LYS A 41 -2.27 0.77 0.36
N VAL A 42 -1.71 0.97 1.56
CA VAL A 42 -2.45 1.42 2.74
C VAL A 42 -2.09 2.83 3.19
N ALA A 43 -0.84 3.24 3.02
CA ALA A 43 -0.35 4.53 3.49
C ALA A 43 -0.96 5.72 2.74
N ASP A 44 -1.04 6.84 3.43
CA ASP A 44 -1.42 8.13 2.86
C ASP A 44 -0.31 8.63 1.93
N ILE A 45 -0.47 8.43 0.64
CA ILE A 45 0.51 8.76 -0.41
C ILE A 45 -0.12 9.73 -1.41
N THR A 46 0.61 10.77 -1.80
CA THR A 46 0.15 11.77 -2.78
C THR A 46 -0.18 11.12 -4.13
N PRO A 47 -1.38 11.41 -4.73
CA PRO A 47 -2.37 12.39 -4.29
C PRO A 47 -3.41 11.87 -3.27
N GLU A 48 -3.40 10.58 -2.91
CA GLU A 48 -4.37 9.93 -2.00
C GLU A 48 -3.98 10.13 -0.53
N VAL A 49 -3.87 11.36 -0.07
CA VAL A 49 -3.42 11.73 1.28
C VAL A 49 -4.41 11.43 2.40
N ASN A 50 -5.60 10.96 2.08
CA ASN A 50 -6.68 10.69 3.03
C ASN A 50 -7.02 9.20 3.15
N ARG A 51 -6.21 8.27 2.63
CA ARG A 51 -6.51 6.81 2.62
C ARG A 51 -6.90 6.28 3.99
N SER A 52 -6.15 6.67 5.03
CA SER A 52 -6.39 6.25 6.43
C SER A 52 -7.74 6.69 6.98
N LYS A 53 -8.34 7.72 6.39
CA LYS A 53 -9.62 8.33 6.80
C LYS A 53 -10.75 8.04 5.81
N THR A 54 -10.47 7.40 4.66
CA THR A 54 -11.43 7.25 3.57
C THR A 54 -12.37 6.08 3.83
N TYR A 55 -13.66 6.38 3.69
CA TYR A 55 -14.74 5.42 3.46
C TYR A 55 -15.20 5.53 2.03
N TYR A 56 -15.57 4.41 1.45
CA TYR A 56 -15.95 4.26 0.06
C TYR A 56 -17.29 3.56 -0.04
N LEU A 57 -18.21 4.15 -0.80
CA LEU A 57 -19.54 3.62 -1.08
C LEU A 57 -19.76 3.61 -2.59
N PRO A 58 -19.56 2.45 -3.26
CA PRO A 58 -19.77 2.33 -4.71
C PRO A 58 -21.24 2.19 -5.08
N PHE A 59 -22.02 1.54 -4.22
CA PHE A 59 -23.42 1.20 -4.41
C PHE A 59 -24.15 1.21 -3.08
N MET A 60 -25.47 1.15 -3.12
CA MET A 60 -26.33 0.86 -1.97
C MET A 60 -26.88 -0.56 -2.15
N GLY A 61 -26.76 -1.43 -1.15
CA GLY A 61 -27.34 -2.77 -1.20
C GLY A 61 -28.87 -2.72 -1.18
N LYS A 62 -29.57 -3.56 -1.92
CA LYS A 62 -31.04 -3.65 -1.87
C LYS A 62 -31.49 -4.61 -0.77
N ASN A 63 -32.45 -4.18 0.07
CA ASN A 63 -33.04 -5.03 1.09
C ASN A 63 -33.96 -6.14 0.54
N SER A 64 -34.47 -5.95 -0.70
CA SER A 64 -35.44 -6.87 -1.29
C SER A 64 -34.84 -8.17 -1.83
N ASN A 65 -33.56 -8.18 -2.21
CA ASN A 65 -32.87 -9.35 -2.75
C ASN A 65 -31.39 -9.32 -2.35
N GLU A 66 -30.90 -10.33 -1.66
CA GLU A 66 -29.47 -10.46 -1.35
C GLU A 66 -28.62 -10.45 -2.63
N GLY A 67 -27.59 -9.62 -2.63
CA GLY A 67 -26.64 -9.49 -3.75
C GLY A 67 -27.05 -8.53 -4.86
N THR A 68 -28.21 -7.90 -4.78
CA THR A 68 -28.58 -6.83 -5.69
C THR A 68 -28.19 -5.47 -5.13
N VAL A 69 -27.77 -4.56 -6.00
CA VAL A 69 -27.30 -3.22 -5.62
C VAL A 69 -28.07 -2.13 -6.38
N GLU A 70 -28.19 -0.97 -5.74
CA GLU A 70 -28.72 0.24 -6.35
C GLU A 70 -27.57 1.20 -6.63
N CYS A 71 -27.51 1.72 -7.85
CA CYS A 71 -26.55 2.75 -8.23
C CYS A 71 -26.88 4.09 -7.58
N ILE A 72 -25.88 4.79 -7.11
CA ILE A 72 -26.05 6.13 -6.56
C ILE A 72 -26.12 7.10 -7.74
N SER A 73 -27.28 7.73 -7.97
CA SER A 73 -27.41 8.75 -8.97
C SER A 73 -26.74 10.07 -8.53
N GLN A 74 -26.46 10.96 -9.48
CA GLN A 74 -25.89 12.27 -9.18
C GLN A 74 -26.81 13.11 -8.29
N GLU A 75 -28.14 12.96 -8.43
CA GLU A 75 -29.11 13.63 -7.58
C GLU A 75 -29.05 13.12 -6.14
N VAL A 76 -29.02 11.81 -5.95
CA VAL A 76 -28.87 11.17 -4.64
C VAL A 76 -27.56 11.59 -3.97
N PHE A 77 -26.46 11.62 -4.73
CA PHE A 77 -25.18 12.11 -4.25
C PHE A 77 -25.28 13.54 -3.72
N ARG A 78 -25.79 14.47 -4.54
CA ARG A 78 -25.89 15.90 -4.22
C ARG A 78 -26.84 16.16 -3.07
N ASP A 79 -27.99 15.48 -3.05
CA ASP A 79 -29.05 15.81 -2.11
C ASP A 79 -28.92 15.13 -0.74
N LEU A 80 -28.26 13.97 -0.69
CA LEU A 80 -28.08 13.22 0.56
C LEU A 80 -26.63 13.23 1.05
N PHE A 81 -25.68 12.80 0.23
CA PHE A 81 -24.32 12.56 0.68
C PHE A 81 -23.47 13.83 0.74
N GLN A 82 -23.56 14.71 -0.25
CA GLN A 82 -22.77 15.93 -0.31
C GLN A 82 -23.15 16.92 0.81
N LYS A 83 -24.38 16.82 1.34
CA LYS A 83 -24.86 17.69 2.45
C LYS A 83 -24.49 17.19 3.85
N MET A 84 -23.83 16.04 3.97
CA MET A 84 -23.39 15.51 5.26
C MET A 84 -22.39 16.44 5.94
N GLN A 85 -22.50 16.56 7.26
CA GLN A 85 -21.71 17.52 8.06
C GLN A 85 -20.57 16.85 8.84
N THR A 86 -20.67 15.55 9.08
CA THR A 86 -19.67 14.83 9.89
C THR A 86 -18.37 14.55 9.13
N PRO A 87 -18.38 14.18 7.83
CA PRO A 87 -17.15 14.04 7.05
C PRO A 87 -16.41 15.39 6.93
N GLU A 88 -15.09 15.35 6.85
CA GLU A 88 -14.28 16.54 6.55
C GLU A 88 -14.43 16.97 5.11
N ASN A 89 -14.59 15.98 4.23
CA ASN A 89 -14.81 16.16 2.81
C ASN A 89 -15.61 14.97 2.26
N VAL A 90 -16.47 15.24 1.29
CA VAL A 90 -17.24 14.25 0.54
C VAL A 90 -17.02 14.54 -0.94
N THR A 91 -16.68 13.54 -1.72
CA THR A 91 -16.53 13.69 -3.17
C THR A 91 -17.16 12.52 -3.92
N GLY A 92 -17.68 12.80 -5.10
CA GLY A 92 -18.21 11.82 -6.02
C GLY A 92 -17.32 11.64 -7.24
N VAL A 93 -17.25 10.41 -7.71
CA VAL A 93 -16.56 10.05 -8.95
C VAL A 93 -17.52 9.22 -9.78
N VAL A 94 -17.76 9.62 -11.01
CA VAL A 94 -18.59 8.82 -11.92
C VAL A 94 -17.84 7.57 -12.31
N ASN A 95 -18.43 6.42 -11.99
CA ASN A 95 -17.94 5.12 -12.40
C ASN A 95 -18.52 4.75 -13.76
N ILE A 96 -17.64 4.60 -14.72
CA ILE A 96 -18.02 4.11 -16.04
C ILE A 96 -17.56 2.67 -16.09
N TRP A 97 -18.54 1.77 -16.15
CA TRP A 97 -18.27 0.34 -16.29
C TRP A 97 -17.26 0.08 -17.41
N ALA A 98 -16.23 -0.65 -17.09
CA ALA A 98 -14.90 -0.75 -17.70
C ALA A 98 -14.79 -0.95 -19.24
N SER A 99 -15.87 -1.02 -19.99
CA SER A 99 -15.83 -1.28 -21.45
C SER A 99 -15.62 -0.02 -22.31
N ALA A 100 -15.71 1.17 -21.72
CA ALA A 100 -15.70 2.42 -22.44
C ALA A 100 -14.48 3.28 -22.07
N GLN A 101 -13.34 3.00 -22.69
CA GLN A 101 -12.21 3.93 -22.61
C GLN A 101 -12.34 4.99 -23.71
N PRO A 102 -12.42 6.28 -23.35
CA PRO A 102 -12.42 7.35 -24.33
C PRO A 102 -11.05 7.45 -25.03
N TYR A 103 -11.09 7.99 -26.26
CA TYR A 103 -9.90 8.21 -27.05
C TYR A 103 -9.58 9.69 -27.14
N MET A 104 -8.30 10.01 -26.92
CA MET A 104 -7.75 11.34 -27.11
C MET A 104 -6.99 11.38 -28.44
N LYS A 105 -7.17 12.45 -29.22
CA LYS A 105 -6.34 12.70 -30.40
C LYS A 105 -4.97 13.22 -29.98
N LEU A 106 -3.91 12.62 -30.55
CA LEU A 106 -2.54 13.07 -30.33
C LEU A 106 -2.29 14.42 -31.06
N ALA A 107 -1.15 15.04 -30.74
CA ALA A 107 -0.77 16.33 -31.32
C ALA A 107 -0.62 16.35 -32.84
N ASP A 108 -0.55 15.21 -33.51
CA ASP A 108 -0.54 15.07 -34.96
C ASP A 108 -1.94 15.15 -35.59
N GLY A 109 -3.00 15.10 -34.78
CA GLY A 109 -4.40 15.15 -35.23
C GLY A 109 -4.89 13.91 -35.97
N ILE A 110 -4.04 12.90 -36.16
CA ILE A 110 -4.29 11.70 -36.95
C ILE A 110 -4.48 10.48 -36.07
N HIS A 111 -3.59 10.29 -35.11
CA HIS A 111 -3.60 9.09 -34.25
C HIS A 111 -4.41 9.33 -32.99
N ASP A 112 -5.13 8.29 -32.59
CA ASP A 112 -5.89 8.26 -31.36
C ASP A 112 -5.14 7.44 -30.30
N CYS A 113 -5.22 7.88 -29.05
CA CYS A 113 -4.66 7.19 -27.88
C CYS A 113 -5.77 6.93 -26.87
N ALA A 114 -5.91 5.69 -26.43
CA ALA A 114 -6.80 5.38 -25.33
C ALA A 114 -6.28 6.04 -24.05
N VAL A 115 -7.17 6.66 -23.29
CA VAL A 115 -6.85 7.39 -22.08
C VAL A 115 -7.80 7.03 -20.95
N LYS A 116 -7.28 7.01 -19.73
CA LYS A 116 -8.10 6.84 -18.53
C LYS A 116 -8.68 8.19 -18.13
N VAL A 117 -9.99 8.33 -18.24
CA VAL A 117 -10.69 9.56 -17.89
C VAL A 117 -11.43 9.38 -16.57
N ARG A 118 -11.32 10.36 -15.70
CA ARG A 118 -12.07 10.44 -14.47
C ARG A 118 -13.03 11.61 -14.52
N MET A 119 -14.30 11.34 -14.29
CA MET A 119 -15.35 12.34 -14.26
C MET A 119 -15.72 12.61 -12.82
N THR A 120 -15.66 13.89 -12.40
CA THR A 120 -15.83 14.26 -11.00
C THR A 120 -16.36 15.68 -10.84
N GLU A 121 -16.56 16.10 -9.62
CA GLU A 121 -16.92 17.45 -9.22
C GLU A 121 -15.69 18.20 -8.67
N PRO A 122 -15.73 19.54 -8.49
CA PRO A 122 -14.57 20.31 -8.05
C PRO A 122 -14.01 19.89 -6.70
N GLY A 123 -14.84 19.42 -5.76
CA GLY A 123 -14.43 18.93 -4.42
C GLY A 123 -13.45 17.74 -4.46
N PHE A 124 -13.36 17.08 -5.60
CA PHE A 124 -12.40 16.01 -5.82
C PHE A 124 -10.95 16.45 -5.59
N PHE A 125 -10.58 17.66 -5.98
CA PHE A 125 -9.23 18.18 -5.81
C PHE A 125 -8.92 18.58 -4.36
N ASP A 126 -9.94 18.81 -3.54
CA ASP A 126 -9.78 18.99 -2.09
C ASP A 126 -9.63 17.64 -1.37
N PHE A 127 -10.26 16.61 -1.91
CA PHE A 127 -10.18 15.24 -1.39
C PHE A 127 -8.85 14.58 -1.75
N TYR A 128 -8.45 14.67 -3.03
CA TYR A 128 -7.21 14.16 -3.61
C TYR A 128 -6.26 15.32 -3.91
N ARG A 129 -5.17 15.40 -3.20
CA ARG A 129 -4.21 16.52 -3.31
C ARG A 129 -3.24 16.29 -4.46
N TYR A 130 -3.67 16.63 -5.68
CA TYR A 130 -2.80 16.64 -6.83
C TYR A 130 -1.80 17.80 -6.76
N ARG A 131 -0.57 17.55 -7.21
CA ARG A 131 0.43 18.59 -7.39
C ARG A 131 0.27 19.19 -8.78
N PHE A 132 -0.22 20.42 -8.84
CA PHE A 132 -0.30 21.16 -10.09
C PHE A 132 1.10 21.67 -10.49
N ILE A 133 1.49 21.42 -11.76
CA ILE A 133 2.71 21.91 -12.39
C ILE A 133 2.38 23.24 -13.07
N GLU A 134 1.21 23.30 -13.73
CA GLU A 134 0.72 24.49 -14.44
C GLU A 134 -0.79 24.60 -14.22
N GLY A 135 -1.30 25.85 -14.24
CA GLY A 135 -2.73 26.12 -14.12
C GLY A 135 -3.34 25.80 -12.76
N SER A 136 -4.62 25.48 -12.75
CA SER A 136 -5.43 25.19 -11.54
C SER A 136 -6.53 24.19 -11.83
N PRO A 137 -7.18 23.60 -10.79
CA PRO A 137 -8.37 22.80 -11.00
C PRO A 137 -9.49 23.59 -11.68
N PHE A 138 -10.42 22.89 -12.30
CA PHE A 138 -11.64 23.54 -12.77
C PHE A 138 -12.49 24.02 -11.58
N THR A 139 -13.20 25.11 -11.79
CA THR A 139 -13.96 25.80 -10.74
C THR A 139 -15.40 25.28 -10.64
N GLN A 140 -16.10 25.70 -9.56
CA GLN A 140 -17.53 25.43 -9.44
C GLN A 140 -18.34 26.10 -10.58
N ASP A 141 -17.92 27.29 -11.05
CA ASP A 141 -18.54 27.96 -12.19
C ASP A 141 -18.37 27.19 -13.50
N ASP A 142 -17.17 26.60 -13.74
CA ASP A 142 -16.95 25.72 -14.89
C ASP A 142 -17.86 24.49 -14.85
N PHE A 143 -18.04 23.93 -13.64
CA PHE A 143 -18.89 22.77 -13.41
C PHE A 143 -20.38 23.08 -13.63
N ASP A 144 -20.88 24.16 -13.02
CA ASP A 144 -22.30 24.57 -13.09
C ASP A 144 -22.66 25.05 -14.51
N SER A 145 -21.73 25.73 -15.18
CA SER A 145 -21.88 26.17 -16.56
C SER A 145 -21.65 25.07 -17.61
N ARG A 146 -21.41 23.83 -17.18
CA ARG A 146 -21.15 22.66 -18.03
C ARG A 146 -20.04 22.87 -19.07
N ARG A 147 -19.00 23.67 -18.69
CA ARG A 147 -17.90 23.98 -19.60
C ARG A 147 -17.05 22.73 -19.88
N ARG A 148 -16.62 22.58 -21.14
CA ARG A 148 -15.67 21.52 -21.52
C ARG A 148 -14.26 21.94 -21.16
N VAL A 149 -13.91 21.74 -19.90
CA VAL A 149 -12.58 21.97 -19.35
C VAL A 149 -12.02 20.64 -18.83
N CYS A 150 -10.71 20.53 -18.75
CA CYS A 150 -10.06 19.34 -18.21
C CYS A 150 -8.74 19.68 -17.51
N VAL A 151 -8.39 18.83 -16.56
CA VAL A 151 -7.05 18.75 -15.98
C VAL A 151 -6.38 17.51 -16.56
N VAL A 152 -5.14 17.63 -17.01
CA VAL A 152 -4.37 16.56 -17.63
C VAL A 152 -3.12 16.24 -16.83
N THR A 153 -2.61 15.03 -16.96
CA THR A 153 -1.31 14.69 -16.39
C THR A 153 -0.15 15.24 -17.22
N GLU A 154 1.01 15.37 -16.61
CA GLU A 154 2.26 15.77 -17.30
C GLU A 154 2.56 14.88 -18.51
N GLU A 155 2.28 13.58 -18.40
CA GLU A 155 2.48 12.63 -19.49
C GLU A 155 1.57 12.94 -20.68
N VAL A 156 0.29 13.22 -20.44
CA VAL A 156 -0.68 13.63 -21.47
C VAL A 156 -0.27 14.96 -22.08
N SER A 157 0.09 15.97 -21.27
CA SER A 157 0.56 17.27 -21.75
C SER A 157 1.75 17.11 -22.68
N ARG A 158 2.69 16.23 -22.34
CA ARG A 158 3.86 15.92 -23.17
C ARG A 158 3.47 15.29 -24.51
N LYS A 159 2.51 14.36 -24.52
CA LYS A 159 1.95 13.77 -25.77
C LYS A 159 1.24 14.80 -26.65
N LEU A 160 0.67 15.84 -26.03
CA LEU A 160 0.00 16.95 -26.71
C LEU A 160 0.98 18.10 -27.07
N LYS A 161 2.29 17.96 -26.79
CA LYS A 161 3.33 18.96 -27.03
C LYS A 161 3.02 20.33 -26.41
N GLY A 162 2.36 20.36 -25.24
CA GLY A 162 2.00 21.58 -24.53
C GLY A 162 0.82 22.36 -25.14
N SER A 163 -0.05 21.71 -25.88
CA SER A 163 -1.28 22.32 -26.39
C SER A 163 -2.21 22.77 -25.25
N GLU A 164 -2.87 23.91 -25.40
CA GLU A 164 -3.86 24.43 -24.45
C GLU A 164 -5.23 23.73 -24.54
N SER A 165 -5.42 22.86 -25.54
CA SER A 165 -6.65 22.12 -25.75
C SER A 165 -6.37 20.70 -26.25
N LEU A 166 -7.30 19.80 -25.99
CA LEU A 166 -7.28 18.44 -26.50
C LEU A 166 -8.64 18.06 -27.11
N ILE A 167 -8.63 17.07 -27.98
CA ILE A 167 -9.84 16.47 -28.51
C ILE A 167 -10.06 15.14 -27.82
N LEU A 168 -11.14 15.04 -27.05
CA LEU A 168 -11.55 13.84 -26.34
C LEU A 168 -12.90 13.36 -26.91
N ASP A 169 -12.97 12.12 -27.38
CA ASP A 169 -14.15 11.58 -28.05
C ASP A 169 -14.72 12.50 -29.17
N ASN A 170 -13.84 13.03 -30.00
CA ASN A 170 -14.15 13.98 -31.08
C ASN A 170 -14.73 15.34 -30.62
N ARG A 171 -14.53 15.72 -29.37
CA ARG A 171 -14.95 16.99 -28.81
C ARG A 171 -13.78 17.77 -28.23
N PRO A 172 -13.71 19.08 -28.46
CA PRO A 172 -12.63 19.90 -27.90
C PRO A 172 -12.88 20.18 -26.42
N TYR A 173 -11.81 20.03 -25.62
CA TYR A 173 -11.73 20.40 -24.20
C TYR A 173 -10.57 21.38 -24.01
N ARG A 174 -10.78 22.46 -23.25
CA ARG A 174 -9.74 23.37 -22.84
C ARG A 174 -9.00 22.81 -21.61
N ILE A 175 -7.68 22.76 -21.67
CA ILE A 175 -6.86 22.36 -20.54
C ILE A 175 -6.78 23.55 -19.57
N CYS A 176 -7.28 23.37 -18.34
CA CYS A 176 -7.20 24.38 -17.29
C CYS A 176 -6.06 24.14 -16.32
N GLY A 177 -5.53 22.92 -16.24
CA GLY A 177 -4.39 22.61 -15.38
C GLY A 177 -3.66 21.36 -15.82
N VAL A 178 -2.37 21.30 -15.47
CA VAL A 178 -1.50 20.15 -15.65
C VAL A 178 -1.02 19.69 -14.29
N VAL A 179 -1.21 18.41 -13.99
CA VAL A 179 -0.79 17.80 -12.73
C VAL A 179 0.36 16.82 -12.93
N GLU A 180 1.18 16.67 -11.90
CA GLU A 180 2.18 15.60 -11.87
C GLU A 180 1.49 14.25 -12.07
N THR A 181 2.02 13.40 -12.96
CA THR A 181 1.44 12.09 -13.24
C THR A 181 1.38 11.25 -11.95
N PRO A 182 0.19 10.87 -11.47
CA PRO A 182 0.05 10.03 -10.29
C PRO A 182 0.60 8.64 -10.57
N SER A 183 1.06 7.96 -9.54
CA SER A 183 1.44 6.55 -9.68
C SER A 183 0.21 5.70 -9.96
N ALA A 184 0.36 4.68 -10.80
CA ALA A 184 -0.67 3.67 -11.01
C ALA A 184 -1.05 2.91 -9.71
N LEU A 185 -0.18 2.96 -8.69
CA LEU A 185 -0.41 2.38 -7.37
C LEU A 185 -1.35 3.22 -6.49
N THR A 186 -1.63 4.46 -6.88
CA THR A 186 -2.71 5.27 -6.31
C THR A 186 -3.98 5.06 -7.15
N GLU A 187 -4.57 3.87 -7.01
CA GLU A 187 -5.62 3.35 -7.92
C GLU A 187 -6.83 4.29 -8.06
N ARG A 188 -7.21 4.94 -6.96
CA ARG A 188 -8.37 5.84 -6.90
C ARG A 188 -8.08 7.20 -7.55
N ALA A 189 -6.84 7.67 -7.46
CA ALA A 189 -6.39 8.94 -8.05
C ALA A 189 -5.69 8.76 -9.41
N SER A 190 -5.29 7.55 -9.78
CA SER A 190 -4.61 7.28 -11.05
C SER A 190 -5.56 7.50 -12.22
N THR A 191 -5.23 8.47 -13.06
CA THR A 191 -5.98 8.83 -14.26
C THR A 191 -5.09 9.66 -15.18
N ASP A 192 -5.44 9.74 -16.47
CA ASP A 192 -4.74 10.56 -17.47
C ASP A 192 -5.38 11.94 -17.59
N ILE A 193 -6.70 11.99 -17.54
CA ILE A 193 -7.50 13.20 -17.74
C ILE A 193 -8.61 13.24 -16.68
N ILE A 194 -8.83 14.42 -16.08
CA ILE A 194 -9.91 14.67 -15.14
C ILE A 194 -10.83 15.71 -15.74
N VAL A 195 -12.13 15.43 -15.79
CA VAL A 195 -13.14 16.32 -16.38
C VAL A 195 -14.32 16.49 -15.43
N PRO A 196 -15.05 17.63 -15.48
CA PRO A 196 -16.33 17.75 -14.81
C PRO A 196 -17.32 16.73 -15.35
N TRP A 197 -18.05 16.02 -14.51
CA TRP A 197 -19.09 15.11 -15.03
C TRP A 197 -20.27 15.84 -15.69
N THR A 198 -20.42 17.14 -15.45
CA THR A 198 -21.40 18.01 -16.11
C THR A 198 -21.00 18.39 -17.53
N ALA A 199 -19.74 18.16 -17.94
CA ALA A 199 -19.28 18.50 -19.29
C ALA A 199 -20.05 17.71 -20.37
N GLU A 200 -20.79 18.43 -21.20
CA GLU A 200 -21.70 17.81 -22.17
C GLU A 200 -20.97 16.93 -23.20
N GLY A 201 -21.53 15.75 -23.38
CA GLY A 201 -21.23 14.89 -24.52
C GLY A 201 -20.11 13.90 -24.38
N LEU A 202 -19.44 13.85 -23.24
CA LEU A 202 -18.55 12.73 -22.96
C LEU A 202 -19.41 11.46 -22.84
N PHE A 203 -19.04 10.41 -23.57
CA PHE A 203 -19.79 9.15 -23.66
C PHE A 203 -21.17 9.21 -24.37
N ALA A 204 -21.51 10.29 -25.05
CA ALA A 204 -22.72 10.35 -25.86
C ALA A 204 -22.84 9.17 -26.86
N ARG A 205 -21.71 8.66 -27.34
CA ARG A 205 -21.66 7.48 -28.24
C ARG A 205 -22.07 6.17 -27.58
N TYR A 206 -22.05 6.10 -26.23
CA TYR A 206 -22.42 4.90 -25.49
C TYR A 206 -23.90 4.88 -25.09
N HIS A 207 -24.69 5.86 -25.53
CA HIS A 207 -26.09 6.02 -25.16
C HIS A 207 -26.38 6.06 -23.65
N VAL A 208 -25.36 6.37 -22.83
CA VAL A 208 -25.51 6.54 -21.38
C VAL A 208 -26.02 7.97 -21.15
N ARG A 209 -27.21 8.09 -20.55
CA ARG A 209 -27.71 9.38 -20.13
C ARG A 209 -26.91 9.88 -18.94
N TYR A 210 -26.69 11.17 -18.88
CA TYR A 210 -26.03 11.84 -17.77
C TYR A 210 -26.65 11.47 -16.41
N GLU A 211 -27.97 11.35 -16.34
CA GLU A 211 -28.75 11.05 -15.14
C GLU A 211 -28.58 9.59 -14.67
N ASP A 212 -28.24 8.68 -15.59
CA ASP A 212 -28.09 7.24 -15.32
C ASP A 212 -26.66 6.86 -14.87
N MET A 213 -25.76 7.83 -14.78
CA MET A 213 -24.38 7.57 -14.41
C MET A 213 -24.26 7.31 -12.90
N ALA A 214 -23.73 6.14 -12.55
CA ALA A 214 -23.45 5.78 -11.17
C ALA A 214 -22.31 6.62 -10.58
N VAL A 215 -22.48 7.10 -9.36
CA VAL A 215 -21.49 7.87 -8.60
C VAL A 215 -20.95 7.03 -7.48
N ASP A 216 -19.65 6.79 -7.49
CA ASP A 216 -18.90 6.27 -6.35
C ASP A 216 -18.69 7.41 -5.35
N VAL A 217 -19.11 7.22 -4.11
CA VAL A 217 -18.99 8.24 -3.06
C VAL A 217 -17.83 7.96 -2.13
N PHE A 218 -17.03 8.99 -1.88
CA PHE A 218 -15.89 8.94 -0.97
C PHE A 218 -16.08 9.93 0.17
N PHE A 219 -15.85 9.46 1.39
CA PHE A 219 -15.97 10.25 2.63
C PHE A 219 -14.62 10.28 3.34
N ALA A 220 -14.11 11.47 3.65
CA ALA A 220 -12.96 11.64 4.53
C ALA A 220 -13.44 11.86 5.97
N VAL A 221 -13.22 10.89 6.86
CA VAL A 221 -13.76 10.89 8.22
C VAL A 221 -12.65 10.71 9.24
N LYS A 222 -12.46 11.70 10.14
CA LYS A 222 -11.54 11.54 11.27
C LYS A 222 -11.95 10.38 12.17
N ALA A 223 -10.97 9.65 12.70
CA ALA A 223 -11.22 8.54 13.63
C ALA A 223 -12.08 8.94 14.83
N SER A 224 -11.90 10.17 15.37
CA SER A 224 -12.68 10.71 16.47
C SER A 224 -14.16 10.94 16.12
N ARG A 225 -14.49 11.18 14.84
CA ARG A 225 -15.86 11.43 14.35
C ARG A 225 -16.54 10.21 13.79
N ARG A 226 -15.87 9.05 13.77
CA ARG A 226 -16.40 7.81 13.16
C ARG A 226 -17.79 7.44 13.68
N LYS A 227 -18.03 7.53 15.00
CA LYS A 227 -19.34 7.19 15.59
C LYS A 227 -20.44 8.13 15.10
N ALA A 228 -20.17 9.44 15.09
CA ALA A 228 -21.10 10.44 14.60
C ALA A 228 -21.39 10.25 13.09
N PHE A 229 -20.36 9.96 12.28
CA PHE A 229 -20.51 9.64 10.86
C PHE A 229 -21.43 8.44 10.62
N MET A 230 -21.24 7.35 11.36
CA MET A 230 -22.10 6.16 11.24
C MET A 230 -23.54 6.45 11.66
N GLN A 231 -23.75 7.34 12.61
CA GLN A 231 -25.09 7.77 13.00
C GLN A 231 -25.74 8.64 11.93
N GLU A 232 -25.04 9.66 11.42
CA GLU A 232 -25.54 10.52 10.35
C GLU A 232 -25.87 9.71 9.09
N LEU A 233 -25.02 8.71 8.77
CA LEU A 233 -25.26 7.83 7.62
C LEU A 233 -26.52 6.97 7.78
N ARG A 234 -26.85 6.52 9.00
CA ARG A 234 -28.13 5.84 9.30
C ARG A 234 -29.32 6.77 9.10
N GLU A 235 -29.19 8.03 9.45
CA GLU A 235 -30.23 9.03 9.22
C GLU A 235 -30.45 9.30 7.73
N VAL A 236 -29.35 9.31 6.94
CA VAL A 236 -29.39 9.39 5.47
C VAL A 236 -30.10 8.17 4.87
N GLU A 237 -29.73 6.96 5.32
CA GLU A 237 -30.36 5.71 4.89
C GLU A 237 -31.85 5.68 5.21
N ALA A 238 -32.24 6.04 6.44
CA ALA A 238 -33.64 6.11 6.86
C ALA A 238 -34.43 7.12 6.02
N ARG A 239 -33.84 8.27 5.70
CA ARG A 239 -34.45 9.28 4.82
C ARG A 239 -34.65 8.77 3.41
N TYR A 240 -33.63 8.10 2.82
CA TYR A 240 -33.75 7.51 1.51
C TYR A 240 -34.86 6.45 1.47
N ASN A 241 -34.88 5.53 2.44
CA ASN A 241 -35.86 4.44 2.53
C ASN A 241 -37.29 4.96 2.77
N ALA A 242 -37.44 6.07 3.48
CA ALA A 242 -38.75 6.71 3.64
C ALA A 242 -39.29 7.32 2.33
N MET A 243 -38.40 7.78 1.44
CA MET A 243 -38.78 8.29 0.12
C MET A 243 -38.99 7.16 -0.92
N HIS A 244 -38.37 5.98 -0.71
CA HIS A 244 -38.41 4.84 -1.63
C HIS A 244 -38.84 3.55 -0.89
N PRO A 245 -40.10 3.43 -0.44
CA PRO A 245 -40.54 2.28 0.38
C PRO A 245 -40.49 0.93 -0.34
N SER A 246 -40.66 0.94 -1.67
CA SER A 246 -40.60 -0.27 -2.53
C SER A 246 -39.18 -0.74 -2.81
N ASP A 247 -38.22 0.16 -2.76
CA ASP A 247 -36.82 -0.06 -3.14
C ASP A 247 -35.87 0.37 -1.99
N SER A 248 -36.16 -0.16 -0.80
CA SER A 248 -35.34 0.14 0.38
C SER A 248 -33.93 -0.42 0.26
N VAL A 249 -32.96 0.35 0.75
CA VAL A 249 -31.53 0.03 0.65
C VAL A 249 -30.89 -0.15 2.03
N ASP A 250 -29.79 -0.91 2.06
CA ASP A 250 -28.83 -0.99 3.16
C ASP A 250 -27.48 -0.41 2.69
N ILE A 251 -27.19 0.79 3.13
CA ILE A 251 -25.95 1.50 2.80
C ILE A 251 -24.74 0.81 3.47
N PHE A 252 -24.94 0.23 4.66
CA PHE A 252 -23.85 -0.35 5.43
C PHE A 252 -23.30 -1.65 4.87
N SER A 253 -24.09 -2.39 4.10
CA SER A 253 -23.64 -3.61 3.41
C SER A 253 -22.51 -3.32 2.43
N GLU A 254 -22.52 -2.15 1.79
CA GLU A 254 -21.56 -1.76 0.76
C GLU A 254 -20.55 -0.71 1.20
N LEU A 255 -20.73 -0.09 2.37
CA LEU A 255 -19.79 0.87 2.93
C LEU A 255 -18.49 0.21 3.37
N LYS A 256 -17.39 0.59 2.76
CA LYS A 256 -16.07 0.00 3.03
C LYS A 256 -15.04 1.07 3.39
N SER A 257 -14.24 0.81 4.41
CA SER A 257 -13.04 1.62 4.64
C SER A 257 -11.98 1.28 3.58
N HIS A 258 -11.05 2.19 3.34
CA HIS A 258 -9.94 1.93 2.42
C HIS A 258 -9.19 0.63 2.79
N TYR A 259 -8.93 0.41 4.08
CA TYR A 259 -8.34 -0.84 4.58
C TYR A 259 -9.15 -2.08 4.20
N ALA A 260 -10.48 -2.03 4.39
CA ALA A 260 -11.33 -3.16 4.05
C ALA A 260 -11.33 -3.47 2.55
N THR A 261 -11.22 -2.43 1.70
CA THR A 261 -11.10 -2.61 0.26
C THR A 261 -9.79 -3.30 -0.12
N VAL A 262 -8.66 -2.84 0.41
CA VAL A 262 -7.34 -3.46 0.17
C VAL A 262 -7.35 -4.94 0.58
N TRP A 263 -7.95 -5.26 1.74
CA TRP A 263 -8.03 -6.65 2.21
C TRP A 263 -8.97 -7.52 1.38
N ARG A 264 -10.09 -6.98 0.94
CA ARG A 264 -10.99 -7.70 0.03
C ARG A 264 -10.30 -8.08 -1.27
N ASN A 265 -9.49 -7.18 -1.80
CA ASN A 265 -8.75 -7.40 -3.03
C ASN A 265 -7.68 -8.50 -2.84
N LEU A 266 -6.99 -8.51 -1.70
CA LEU A 266 -6.08 -9.59 -1.34
C LEU A 266 -6.83 -10.92 -1.14
N ASN A 267 -8.01 -10.92 -0.52
CA ASN A 267 -8.83 -12.11 -0.36
C ASN A 267 -9.22 -12.71 -1.73
N PHE A 268 -9.61 -11.85 -2.67
CA PHE A 268 -9.94 -12.27 -4.04
C PHE A 268 -8.73 -12.89 -4.76
N LEU A 269 -7.55 -12.27 -4.65
CA LEU A 269 -6.30 -12.78 -5.25
C LEU A 269 -5.92 -14.18 -4.75
N PHE A 270 -6.21 -14.48 -3.47
CA PHE A 270 -5.87 -15.77 -2.85
C PHE A 270 -7.07 -16.70 -2.71
N ASP A 271 -8.22 -16.38 -3.32
CA ASP A 271 -9.47 -17.12 -3.26
C ASP A 271 -9.94 -17.45 -1.81
N VAL A 272 -9.75 -16.48 -0.91
CA VAL A 272 -10.09 -16.59 0.52
C VAL A 272 -11.22 -15.64 0.85
N TYR A 273 -12.42 -16.16 1.02
CA TYR A 273 -13.65 -15.37 1.19
C TYR A 273 -14.06 -15.08 2.63
N ASP A 274 -13.48 -15.76 3.61
CA ASP A 274 -13.91 -15.73 5.02
C ASP A 274 -13.11 -14.72 5.91
N GLY A 275 -12.30 -13.85 5.32
CA GLY A 275 -11.48 -12.88 6.05
C GLY A 275 -10.28 -13.51 6.78
N SER A 276 -10.03 -14.81 6.59
CA SER A 276 -8.93 -15.54 7.23
C SER A 276 -7.56 -15.23 6.65
N ILE A 277 -7.46 -14.45 5.57
CA ILE A 277 -6.20 -14.11 4.90
C ILE A 277 -5.15 -13.53 5.86
N TRP A 278 -5.58 -12.82 6.89
CA TRP A 278 -4.68 -12.31 7.93
C TRP A 278 -3.82 -13.39 8.56
N TRP A 279 -4.43 -14.54 8.86
CA TRP A 279 -3.73 -15.66 9.46
C TRP A 279 -2.75 -16.29 8.49
N TYR A 280 -3.10 -16.36 7.19
CA TYR A 280 -2.19 -16.88 6.15
C TYR A 280 -1.01 -15.93 5.93
N VAL A 281 -1.25 -14.62 5.83
CA VAL A 281 -0.18 -13.61 5.69
C VAL A 281 0.70 -13.58 6.95
N ALA A 282 0.11 -13.58 8.14
CA ALA A 282 0.84 -13.63 9.39
C ALA A 282 1.65 -14.93 9.51
N ALA A 283 1.07 -16.07 9.16
CA ALA A 283 1.77 -17.36 9.16
C ALA A 283 2.92 -17.39 8.15
N ALA A 284 2.72 -16.84 6.95
CA ALA A 284 3.77 -16.75 5.94
C ALA A 284 4.94 -15.87 6.39
N ILE A 285 4.65 -14.69 6.94
CA ILE A 285 5.68 -13.79 7.51
C ILE A 285 6.41 -14.50 8.67
N LEU A 286 5.67 -15.15 9.55
CA LEU A 286 6.24 -15.84 10.70
C LEU A 286 7.13 -16.99 10.25
N LEU A 287 6.72 -17.76 9.25
CA LEU A 287 7.50 -18.86 8.65
C LEU A 287 8.77 -18.33 7.96
N LEU A 288 8.64 -17.25 7.18
CA LEU A 288 9.78 -16.58 6.52
C LEU A 288 10.83 -16.05 7.50
N LEU A 289 10.42 -15.63 8.69
CA LEU A 289 11.31 -15.18 9.74
C LEU A 289 11.83 -16.33 10.61
N PHE A 290 11.00 -17.33 10.88
CA PHE A 290 11.31 -18.41 11.80
C PHE A 290 12.30 -19.43 11.22
N VAL A 291 12.15 -19.79 9.94
CA VAL A 291 13.07 -20.74 9.28
C VAL A 291 14.53 -20.25 9.31
N PRO A 292 14.84 -19.00 8.88
CA PRO A 292 16.20 -18.46 9.03
C PRO A 292 16.65 -18.39 10.49
N ALA A 293 15.76 -18.01 11.43
CA ALA A 293 16.10 -17.95 12.85
C ALA A 293 16.47 -19.33 13.42
N LEU A 294 15.80 -20.40 13.02
CA LEU A 294 16.17 -21.77 13.39
C LEU A 294 17.53 -22.16 12.82
N ASN A 295 17.77 -21.87 11.54
CA ASN A 295 19.07 -22.12 10.91
C ASN A 295 20.20 -21.38 11.66
N LEU A 296 19.95 -20.11 12.02
CA LEU A 296 20.89 -19.32 12.81
C LEU A 296 21.11 -19.91 14.20
N SER A 297 20.06 -20.42 14.85
CA SER A 297 20.16 -21.09 16.17
C SER A 297 21.09 -22.30 16.10
N SER A 298 20.99 -23.15 15.11
CA SER A 298 21.85 -24.31 14.91
C SER A 298 23.32 -23.92 14.65
N MET A 299 23.51 -22.85 13.85
CA MET A 299 24.84 -22.31 13.58
C MET A 299 25.49 -21.71 14.81
N VAL A 300 24.71 -20.96 15.63
CA VAL A 300 25.17 -20.43 16.91
C VAL A 300 25.55 -21.57 17.87
N ALA A 301 24.73 -22.63 17.94
CA ALA A 301 25.01 -23.80 18.76
C ALA A 301 26.36 -24.46 18.39
N SER A 302 26.56 -24.75 17.10
CA SER A 302 27.81 -25.33 16.59
C SER A 302 29.03 -24.45 16.88
N ARG A 303 28.91 -23.14 16.73
CA ARG A 303 29.98 -22.18 17.05
C ARG A 303 30.28 -22.14 18.55
N MET A 304 29.24 -22.21 19.37
CA MET A 304 29.38 -22.24 20.82
C MET A 304 30.12 -23.48 21.28
N GLU A 305 29.87 -24.66 20.71
CA GLU A 305 30.58 -25.88 21.01
C GLU A 305 32.08 -25.75 20.75
N ARG A 306 32.50 -25.14 19.65
CA ARG A 306 33.92 -24.89 19.33
C ARG A 306 34.58 -23.90 20.29
N ARG A 307 33.79 -22.97 20.90
CA ARG A 307 34.29 -21.95 21.84
C ARG A 307 34.18 -22.34 23.32
N LEU A 308 33.59 -23.52 23.62
CA LEU A 308 33.43 -23.99 24.97
C LEU A 308 34.75 -24.00 25.76
N PRO A 309 35.92 -24.46 25.21
CA PRO A 309 37.19 -24.43 25.96
C PRO A 309 37.62 -23.00 26.32
N GLU A 310 37.54 -22.06 25.39
CA GLU A 310 37.87 -20.64 25.62
C GLU A 310 36.99 -20.04 26.72
N MET A 311 35.68 -20.33 26.66
CA MET A 311 34.75 -19.83 27.67
C MET A 311 34.93 -20.48 29.03
N ALA A 312 35.35 -21.74 29.06
CA ALA A 312 35.70 -22.43 30.30
C ALA A 312 36.89 -21.75 31.00
N VAL A 313 37.94 -21.40 30.23
CA VAL A 313 39.09 -20.64 30.75
C VAL A 313 38.63 -19.28 31.28
N ARG A 314 37.84 -18.54 30.55
CA ARG A 314 37.34 -17.23 31.02
C ARG A 314 36.49 -17.35 32.29
N LYS A 315 35.68 -18.42 32.43
CA LYS A 315 34.92 -18.70 33.66
C LYS A 315 35.86 -19.03 34.83
N ALA A 316 36.93 -19.81 34.59
CA ALA A 316 37.93 -20.12 35.59
C ALA A 316 38.63 -18.86 36.14
N PHE A 317 38.82 -17.84 35.27
CA PHE A 317 39.34 -16.52 35.65
C PHE A 317 38.26 -15.56 36.20
N GLY A 318 37.04 -16.06 36.53
CA GLY A 318 36.00 -15.30 37.22
C GLY A 318 35.00 -14.55 36.33
N ALA A 319 35.00 -14.79 35.03
CA ALA A 319 33.99 -14.15 34.14
C ALA A 319 32.58 -14.64 34.49
N LYS A 320 31.64 -13.69 34.73
CA LYS A 320 30.26 -14.00 35.05
C LYS A 320 29.53 -14.52 33.79
N ARG A 321 28.64 -15.49 33.95
CA ARG A 321 27.82 -16.05 32.83
C ARG A 321 27.06 -14.98 32.07
N ARG A 322 26.50 -13.96 32.77
CA ARG A 322 25.78 -12.84 32.15
C ARG A 322 26.67 -12.02 31.21
N THR A 323 27.92 -11.81 31.54
CA THR A 323 28.88 -11.06 30.72
C THR A 323 29.21 -11.82 29.43
N LEU A 324 29.41 -13.13 29.52
CA LEU A 324 29.67 -13.99 28.36
C LEU A 324 28.43 -14.08 27.45
N LEU A 325 27.25 -14.21 28.04
CA LEU A 325 25.98 -14.21 27.27
C LEU A 325 25.77 -12.87 26.57
N ALA A 326 25.97 -11.74 27.25
CA ALA A 326 25.83 -10.42 26.67
C ALA A 326 26.81 -10.22 25.48
N GLN A 327 28.03 -10.74 25.59
CA GLN A 327 29.00 -10.70 24.51
C GLN A 327 28.49 -11.44 23.27
N ILE A 328 27.95 -12.67 23.42
CA ILE A 328 27.40 -13.47 22.32
C ILE A 328 26.22 -12.77 21.67
N ILE A 329 25.31 -12.21 22.48
CA ILE A 329 24.16 -11.46 21.99
C ILE A 329 24.63 -10.24 21.18
N MET A 330 25.60 -9.49 21.67
CA MET A 330 26.11 -8.31 20.94
C MET A 330 26.83 -8.67 19.64
N GLU A 331 27.55 -9.80 19.60
CA GLU A 331 28.18 -10.31 18.39
C GLU A 331 27.11 -10.66 17.32
N ASN A 332 26.08 -11.41 17.71
CA ASN A 332 24.98 -11.77 16.80
C ASN A 332 24.16 -10.55 16.37
N LEU A 333 23.92 -9.60 17.28
CA LEU A 333 23.23 -8.36 16.96
C LEU A 333 24.00 -7.53 15.89
N ALA A 334 25.31 -7.45 16.01
CA ALA A 334 26.13 -6.77 15.00
C ALA A 334 26.04 -7.44 13.63
N LEU A 335 26.06 -8.78 13.58
CA LEU A 335 25.86 -9.53 12.33
C LEU A 335 24.44 -9.33 11.76
N THR A 336 23.42 -9.30 12.63
CA THR A 336 22.03 -9.03 12.24
C THR A 336 21.87 -7.63 11.65
N LEU A 337 22.52 -6.62 12.21
CA LEU A 337 22.49 -5.26 11.68
C LEU A 337 23.14 -5.18 10.29
N ILE A 338 24.27 -5.84 10.09
CA ILE A 338 24.93 -5.91 8.78
C ILE A 338 24.03 -6.64 7.77
N GLY A 339 23.48 -7.79 8.18
CA GLY A 339 22.51 -8.53 7.36
C GLY A 339 21.25 -7.73 7.06
N GLY A 340 20.76 -6.96 8.03
CA GLY A 340 19.60 -6.08 7.85
C GLY A 340 19.82 -4.98 6.81
N LEU A 341 20.98 -4.32 6.86
CA LEU A 341 21.35 -3.31 5.85
C LEU A 341 21.51 -3.94 4.46
N ALA A 342 22.14 -5.11 4.39
CA ALA A 342 22.26 -5.85 3.12
C ALA A 342 20.87 -6.28 2.61
N GLY A 343 19.99 -6.75 3.49
CA GLY A 343 18.61 -7.11 3.17
C GLY A 343 17.79 -5.94 2.65
N LEU A 344 17.94 -4.74 3.22
CA LEU A 344 17.34 -3.52 2.72
C LEU A 344 17.80 -3.20 1.29
N CYS A 345 19.11 -3.29 1.04
CA CYS A 345 19.64 -3.08 -0.32
C CYS A 345 19.09 -4.09 -1.33
N ILE A 346 18.99 -5.37 -0.93
CA ILE A 346 18.41 -6.42 -1.77
C ILE A 346 16.93 -6.17 -2.03
N ALA A 347 16.15 -5.79 -1.00
CA ALA A 347 14.73 -5.45 -1.15
C ALA A 347 14.54 -4.28 -2.12
N TRP A 348 15.35 -3.25 -2.03
CA TRP A 348 15.31 -2.11 -2.94
C TRP A 348 15.66 -2.48 -4.37
N MET A 349 16.72 -3.27 -4.57
CA MET A 349 17.08 -3.74 -5.91
C MET A 349 15.97 -4.60 -6.52
N ALA A 350 15.33 -5.44 -5.72
CA ALA A 350 14.23 -6.29 -6.16
C ALA A 350 12.97 -5.46 -6.50
N LEU A 351 12.58 -4.51 -5.64
CA LEU A 351 11.46 -3.61 -5.90
C LEU A 351 11.68 -2.77 -7.16
N TYR A 352 12.88 -2.24 -7.34
CA TYR A 352 13.19 -1.43 -8.51
C TYR A 352 13.29 -2.25 -9.80
N GLY A 353 13.91 -3.43 -9.73
CA GLY A 353 14.15 -4.29 -10.89
C GLY A 353 12.91 -5.07 -11.34
N TRP A 354 12.05 -5.47 -10.39
CA TRP A 354 10.84 -6.27 -10.66
C TRP A 354 9.55 -5.51 -10.37
N ARG A 355 9.61 -4.20 -10.30
CA ARG A 355 8.48 -3.32 -9.96
C ARG A 355 7.22 -3.67 -10.76
N ASP A 356 7.35 -3.84 -12.08
CA ASP A 356 6.23 -4.07 -12.97
C ASP A 356 5.51 -5.39 -12.64
N TRP A 357 6.28 -6.45 -12.36
CA TRP A 357 5.72 -7.74 -11.97
C TRP A 357 5.13 -7.73 -10.56
N VAL A 358 5.85 -7.16 -9.58
CA VAL A 358 5.40 -7.12 -8.18
C VAL A 358 4.10 -6.33 -8.07
N PHE A 359 4.04 -5.16 -8.68
CA PHE A 359 2.86 -4.31 -8.56
C PHE A 359 1.69 -4.79 -9.43
N TYR A 360 1.97 -5.41 -10.58
CA TYR A 360 0.94 -6.07 -11.39
C TYR A 360 0.29 -7.24 -10.63
N ALA A 361 1.09 -8.08 -9.98
CA ALA A 361 0.57 -9.21 -9.20
C ALA A 361 -0.33 -8.80 -8.03
N PHE A 362 -0.21 -7.56 -7.54
CA PHE A 362 -1.00 -7.03 -6.43
C PHE A 362 -1.96 -5.91 -6.83
N SER A 363 -2.17 -5.64 -8.13
CA SER A 363 -3.12 -4.65 -8.61
C SER A 363 -4.43 -5.30 -9.03
N ASP A 364 -5.55 -4.64 -8.71
CA ASP A 364 -6.88 -5.08 -9.12
C ASP A 364 -7.23 -4.66 -10.56
N ASP A 365 -6.47 -3.76 -11.13
CA ASP A 365 -6.80 -3.10 -12.39
C ASP A 365 -6.12 -3.83 -13.55
N SER A 366 -6.90 -4.63 -14.28
CA SER A 366 -6.45 -5.26 -15.53
C SER A 366 -6.01 -4.24 -16.61
N THR A 367 -6.35 -2.95 -16.43
CA THR A 367 -5.93 -1.86 -17.32
C THR A 367 -4.47 -1.45 -17.11
N LEU A 368 -3.82 -1.93 -16.03
CA LEU A 368 -2.38 -1.75 -15.80
C LEU A 368 -1.50 -2.63 -16.70
N MET A 369 -2.07 -3.50 -17.53
CA MET A 369 -1.32 -4.24 -18.54
C MET A 369 -0.66 -3.24 -19.52
N GLY A 370 0.64 -2.97 -19.28
CA GLY A 370 1.46 -2.08 -20.11
C GLY A 370 1.76 -0.69 -19.54
N ALA A 371 1.15 -0.30 -18.43
CA ALA A 371 1.53 0.92 -17.71
C ALA A 371 2.68 0.62 -16.73
N VAL A 372 3.85 1.20 -16.96
CA VAL A 372 4.96 1.13 -16.02
C VAL A 372 4.61 1.96 -14.80
N PRO A 373 4.46 1.36 -13.58
CA PRO A 373 4.13 2.14 -12.41
C PRO A 373 5.26 3.12 -12.08
N VAL A 374 4.92 4.41 -12.03
CA VAL A 374 5.85 5.44 -11.60
C VAL A 374 6.03 5.30 -10.10
N LEU A 375 7.19 4.82 -9.67
CA LEU A 375 7.55 4.71 -8.27
C LEU A 375 8.11 6.05 -7.78
N LYS A 376 7.36 6.71 -6.90
CA LYS A 376 7.86 7.91 -6.21
C LYS A 376 8.75 7.51 -5.03
N GLY A 377 9.71 8.37 -4.66
CA GLY A 377 10.61 8.10 -3.54
C GLY A 377 9.90 7.78 -2.22
N GLU A 378 8.73 8.40 -2.00
CA GLU A 378 7.85 8.13 -0.84
C GLU A 378 7.32 6.70 -0.80
N MET A 379 7.25 6.02 -1.95
CA MET A 379 6.75 4.64 -2.10
C MET A 379 7.86 3.60 -1.94
N LEU A 380 9.13 4.01 -2.10
CA LEU A 380 10.27 3.09 -2.09
C LEU A 380 10.97 3.02 -0.73
N PHE A 381 10.69 3.94 0.15
CA PHE A 381 11.38 4.02 1.44
C PHE A 381 10.43 4.37 2.58
N GLY A 382 9.86 3.34 3.18
CA GLY A 382 9.17 3.45 4.46
C GLY A 382 10.17 3.28 5.62
N PRO A 383 10.83 4.34 6.16
CA PRO A 383 11.81 4.19 7.23
C PRO A 383 11.21 3.53 8.47
N ALA A 384 9.93 3.75 8.74
CA ALA A 384 9.20 3.11 9.82
C ALA A 384 9.04 1.61 9.58
N VAL A 385 8.70 1.20 8.35
CA VAL A 385 8.55 -0.21 7.96
C VAL A 385 9.89 -0.94 8.11
N PHE A 386 10.98 -0.33 7.62
CA PHE A 386 12.33 -0.88 7.80
C PHE A 386 12.71 -1.01 9.28
N ALA A 387 12.49 0.03 10.08
CA ALA A 387 12.82 0.00 11.51
C ALA A 387 12.05 -1.10 12.25
N ILE A 388 10.77 -1.29 11.95
CA ILE A 388 9.94 -2.34 12.55
C ILE A 388 10.42 -3.72 12.10
N ALA A 389 10.66 -3.95 10.80
CA ALA A 389 11.15 -5.21 10.28
C ALA A 389 12.52 -5.57 10.88
N LEU A 390 13.44 -4.61 10.96
CA LEU A 390 14.75 -4.79 11.56
C LEU A 390 14.63 -5.09 13.07
N LEU A 391 13.76 -4.39 13.80
CA LEU A 391 13.52 -4.63 15.22
C LEU A 391 13.00 -6.05 15.46
N VAL A 392 11.99 -6.47 14.72
CA VAL A 392 11.42 -7.83 14.82
C VAL A 392 12.50 -8.88 14.52
N CYS A 393 13.29 -8.69 13.47
CA CYS A 393 14.38 -9.58 13.12
C CYS A 393 15.46 -9.63 14.22
N CYS A 394 15.85 -8.48 14.80
CA CYS A 394 16.78 -8.42 15.92
C CYS A 394 16.25 -9.20 17.13
N VAL A 395 14.98 -9.03 17.50
CA VAL A 395 14.36 -9.74 18.62
C VAL A 395 14.38 -11.24 18.38
N LEU A 396 13.95 -11.71 17.20
CA LEU A 396 13.94 -13.14 16.85
C LEU A 396 15.35 -13.73 16.85
N ASN A 397 16.32 -13.04 16.28
CA ASN A 397 17.71 -13.50 16.25
C ASN A 397 18.33 -13.54 17.63
N VAL A 398 18.05 -12.57 18.50
CA VAL A 398 18.49 -12.59 19.91
C VAL A 398 17.87 -13.77 20.63
N MET A 399 16.58 -14.03 20.46
CA MET A 399 15.91 -15.19 21.05
C MET A 399 16.52 -16.51 20.56
N ALA A 400 16.71 -16.65 19.23
CA ALA A 400 17.31 -17.82 18.61
C ALA A 400 18.75 -18.08 19.09
N ALA A 401 19.53 -17.03 19.30
CA ALA A 401 20.91 -17.13 19.78
C ALA A 401 20.99 -17.38 21.28
N THR A 402 20.06 -16.85 22.07
CA THR A 402 20.10 -16.92 23.54
C THR A 402 19.91 -18.34 24.06
N MET A 403 19.00 -19.14 23.47
CA MET A 403 18.74 -20.52 23.90
C MET A 403 19.99 -21.39 23.82
N PRO A 404 20.65 -21.59 22.66
CA PRO A 404 21.83 -22.45 22.60
C PRO A 404 22.99 -21.89 23.44
N ALA A 405 23.16 -20.58 23.48
CA ALA A 405 24.20 -19.95 24.32
C ALA A 405 23.96 -20.19 25.81
N TRP A 406 22.73 -20.09 26.27
CA TRP A 406 22.35 -20.37 27.66
C TRP A 406 22.64 -21.81 28.06
N PHE A 407 22.22 -22.79 27.23
CA PHE A 407 22.47 -24.21 27.48
C PHE A 407 23.96 -24.53 27.49
N SER A 408 24.73 -24.02 26.53
CA SER A 408 26.19 -24.23 26.47
C SER A 408 26.91 -23.62 27.67
N LEU A 409 26.50 -22.46 28.15
CA LEU A 409 27.10 -21.82 29.33
C LEU A 409 26.72 -22.50 30.67
N ARG A 410 25.74 -23.40 30.72
CA ARG A 410 25.38 -24.20 31.91
C ARG A 410 26.26 -25.40 32.08
N LYS A 411 26.95 -25.91 31.08
CA LYS A 411 27.85 -27.07 31.18
C LYS A 411 28.96 -26.82 32.20
N PRO A 412 29.34 -27.87 32.99
CA PRO A 412 30.45 -27.80 33.95
C PRO A 412 31.77 -27.44 33.26
N ILE A 413 32.65 -26.72 33.96
CA ILE A 413 33.94 -26.26 33.40
C ILE A 413 34.81 -27.45 32.97
N VAL A 414 34.83 -28.53 33.78
CA VAL A 414 35.62 -29.75 33.53
C VAL A 414 35.16 -30.42 32.23
N GLU A 415 33.88 -30.61 32.05
CA GLU A 415 33.31 -31.22 30.85
C GLU A 415 33.56 -30.35 29.59
N SER A 416 33.50 -29.03 29.76
CA SER A 416 33.75 -28.06 28.67
C SER A 416 35.23 -28.02 28.22
N MET A 417 36.17 -28.41 29.13
CA MET A 417 37.61 -28.50 28.80
C MET A 417 38.01 -29.83 28.16
N MET A 418 37.24 -30.91 28.39
CA MET A 418 37.52 -32.24 27.84
C MET A 418 37.03 -32.47 26.42
N ILE A 419 36.29 -31.56 25.83
CA ILE A 419 35.84 -31.66 24.42
C ILE A 419 37.07 -31.50 23.52
N LYS A 420 37.62 -32.62 23.08
CA LYS A 420 38.71 -32.66 22.06
C LYS A 420 38.17 -32.08 20.75
N LYS A 421 39.05 -31.28 20.12
CA LYS A 421 38.84 -30.78 18.74
C LYS A 421 38.62 -31.90 17.74
#